data_042acad2a7d2ba3a58e45804372814e0
#
_entry.id   042acad2a7d2ba3a58e45804372814e0
#
_cell.length_a   1.000
_cell.length_b   1.000
_cell.length_c   1.000
_cell.angle_alpha   90.00
_cell.angle_beta   90.00
_cell.angle_gamma   90.00
#
_symmetry.space_group_name_H-M   'P 1'
#
loop_
_entity.id
_entity.type
_entity.pdbx_description
1 polymer ?
#
loop_
_entity_poly.entity_id
_entity_poly.type
_entity_poly.pdbx_seq_one_letter_code
_entity_poly.pdbx_strand_id
1 'polypeptide(L)'
;MIKFNEVKMGDFLVGEYEGKRWEGEVVSLNSDEKQVCLETDVQEFWFETEDLYPIPISDAALKNLNFVREDMPDGTVKYRKGSFRMLTPKQDDFSHLDIWYRDDKRINPDIHYIHQLQNHYYQMTKVHLTDEPVV
;
A
#
# COMPACT_ATOMS: atom_id res chain seq x y z
N MET A 1 6.93 -2.99 14.06
CA MET A 1 8.03 -2.21 13.45
C MET A 1 8.28 -2.70 12.04
N ILE A 2 8.46 -1.78 11.11
CA ILE A 2 8.76 -2.12 9.72
C ILE A 2 10.18 -2.66 9.62
N LYS A 3 10.34 -3.79 8.91
CA LYS A 3 11.65 -4.37 8.65
C LYS A 3 12.20 -3.86 7.33
N PHE A 4 13.50 -3.60 7.27
CA PHE A 4 14.12 -3.07 6.06
C PHE A 4 13.82 -3.93 4.82
N ASN A 5 13.86 -5.26 4.97
CA ASN A 5 13.68 -6.18 3.86
C ASN A 5 12.25 -6.25 3.31
N GLU A 6 11.27 -5.69 4.01
CA GLU A 6 9.89 -5.63 3.50
C GLU A 6 9.59 -4.35 2.72
N VAL A 7 10.54 -3.41 2.69
CA VAL A 7 10.38 -2.12 2.01
C VAL A 7 10.94 -2.22 0.60
N LYS A 8 10.17 -1.75 -0.38
CA LYS A 8 10.55 -1.73 -1.79
C LYS A 8 10.46 -0.32 -2.34
N MET A 9 11.21 -0.06 -3.41
CA MET A 9 11.09 1.20 -4.13
C MET A 9 9.66 1.42 -4.59
N GLY A 10 9.14 2.62 -4.39
CA GLY A 10 7.78 2.97 -4.76
C GLY A 10 6.74 2.74 -3.66
N ASP A 11 7.11 2.11 -2.54
CA ASP A 11 6.19 1.90 -1.42
C ASP A 11 5.83 3.24 -0.77
N PHE A 12 4.59 3.34 -0.26
CA PHE A 12 4.15 4.49 0.52
C PHE A 12 4.23 4.16 2.00
N LEU A 13 4.91 5.02 2.76
CA LEU A 13 5.12 4.87 4.19
C LEU A 13 5.03 6.22 4.87
N VAL A 14 5.02 6.20 6.20
CA VAL A 14 5.13 7.40 7.02
C VAL A 14 6.47 7.40 7.72
N GLY A 15 7.19 8.51 7.67
CA GLY A 15 8.41 8.71 8.43
C GLY A 15 8.18 9.75 9.52
N GLU A 16 8.79 9.54 10.68
CA GLU A 16 8.71 10.47 11.80
C GLU A 16 10.05 11.16 12.01
N TYR A 17 10.02 12.49 12.08
CA TYR A 17 11.21 13.32 12.33
C TYR A 17 10.83 14.49 13.20
N GLU A 18 11.55 14.64 14.30
CA GLU A 18 11.32 15.72 15.27
C GLU A 18 9.85 15.82 15.73
N GLY A 19 9.24 14.68 16.00
CA GLY A 19 7.86 14.60 16.48
C GLY A 19 6.80 14.83 15.43
N LYS A 20 7.18 15.01 14.15
CA LYS A 20 6.25 15.19 13.04
C LYS A 20 6.29 13.97 12.14
N ARG A 21 5.14 13.65 11.54
CA ARG A 21 4.99 12.54 10.63
C ARG A 21 4.74 13.04 9.22
N TRP A 22 5.44 12.41 8.28
CA TRP A 22 5.38 12.77 6.85
C TRP A 22 5.08 11.51 6.04
N GLU A 23 4.04 11.57 5.25
CA GLU A 23 3.76 10.50 4.31
C GLU A 23 4.62 10.71 3.07
N GLY A 24 5.22 9.63 2.55
CA GLY A 24 6.08 9.74 1.39
C GLY A 24 6.24 8.43 0.65
N GLU A 25 6.86 8.53 -0.52
CA GLU A 25 7.17 7.41 -1.39
C GLU A 25 8.63 7.03 -1.24
N VAL A 26 8.92 5.74 -1.18
CA VAL A 26 10.29 5.24 -1.12
C VAL A 26 10.97 5.47 -2.45
N VAL A 27 12.00 6.31 -2.47
CA VAL A 27 12.74 6.66 -3.68
C VAL A 27 14.19 6.16 -3.66
N SER A 28 14.69 5.74 -2.50
CA SER A 28 16.03 5.17 -2.39
C SER A 28 16.15 4.29 -1.15
N LEU A 29 17.01 3.29 -1.24
CA LEU A 29 17.29 2.36 -0.14
C LEU A 29 18.79 2.26 0.05
N ASN A 30 19.25 2.33 1.31
CA ASN A 30 20.65 2.08 1.67
C ASN A 30 20.72 0.79 2.49
N SER A 31 21.12 -0.30 1.84
CA SER A 31 21.15 -1.62 2.48
C SER A 31 22.25 -1.75 3.53
N ASP A 32 23.34 -1.02 3.40
CA ASP A 32 24.45 -1.09 4.37
C ASP A 32 24.04 -0.48 5.70
N GLU A 33 23.38 0.67 5.66
CA GLU A 33 22.93 1.40 6.85
C GLU A 33 21.49 1.07 7.25
N LYS A 34 20.77 0.27 6.44
CA LYS A 34 19.37 -0.07 6.65
C LYS A 34 18.48 1.18 6.75
N GLN A 35 18.76 2.16 5.90
CA GLN A 35 18.00 3.41 5.83
C GLN A 35 17.12 3.48 4.60
N VAL A 36 16.01 4.19 4.73
CA VAL A 36 15.02 4.37 3.67
C VAL A 36 14.83 5.86 3.41
N CYS A 37 14.93 6.26 2.15
CA CYS A 37 14.67 7.63 1.75
C CYS A 37 13.25 7.76 1.27
N LEU A 38 12.48 8.65 1.92
CA LEU A 38 11.12 8.98 1.50
C LEU A 38 11.10 10.34 0.84
N GLU A 39 10.45 10.41 -0.33
CA GLU A 39 10.10 11.68 -0.96
C GLU A 39 8.74 12.12 -0.42
N THR A 40 8.74 13.23 0.32
CA THR A 40 7.53 13.82 0.87
C THR A 40 7.11 15.02 0.02
N ASP A 41 6.02 15.68 0.38
CA ASP A 41 5.58 16.90 -0.29
C ASP A 41 6.51 18.11 -0.02
N VAL A 42 7.41 17.97 0.94
CA VAL A 42 8.37 19.02 1.29
C VAL A 42 9.73 18.77 0.65
N GLN A 43 10.30 17.59 0.89
CA GLN A 43 11.61 17.18 0.35
C GLN A 43 11.87 15.71 0.62
N GLU A 44 13.03 15.21 0.18
CA GLU A 44 13.48 13.86 0.48
C GLU A 44 14.16 13.82 1.84
N PHE A 45 13.85 12.77 2.64
CA PHE A 45 14.48 12.53 3.93
C PHE A 45 14.88 11.07 4.05
N TRP A 46 16.03 10.82 4.71
CA TRP A 46 16.45 9.48 5.08
C TRP A 46 15.98 9.14 6.49
N PHE A 47 15.40 7.95 6.64
CA PHE A 47 14.86 7.47 7.92
C PHE A 47 15.48 6.14 8.30
N GLU A 48 15.73 5.95 9.61
CA GLU A 48 15.96 4.63 10.17
C GLU A 48 14.64 3.86 10.16
N THR A 49 14.71 2.53 10.10
CA THR A 49 13.46 1.73 10.06
C THR A 49 12.61 1.90 11.31
N GLU A 50 13.22 2.21 12.46
CA GLU A 50 12.50 2.46 13.71
C GLU A 50 11.65 3.74 13.66
N ASP A 51 11.94 4.65 12.73
CA ASP A 51 11.18 5.89 12.52
C ASP A 51 10.16 5.78 11.38
N LEU A 52 9.98 4.59 10.84
CA LEU A 52 9.01 4.33 9.76
C LEU A 52 7.76 3.67 10.32
N TYR A 53 6.63 4.09 9.80
CA TYR A 53 5.32 3.57 10.18
C TYR A 53 4.53 3.15 8.95
N PRO A 54 3.82 2.01 9.02
CA PRO A 54 2.98 1.57 7.91
C PRO A 54 1.70 2.41 7.85
N ILE A 55 1.14 2.50 6.63
CA ILE A 55 -0.14 3.16 6.40
C ILE A 55 -1.22 2.08 6.39
N PRO A 56 -2.18 2.11 7.33
CA PRO A 56 -3.27 1.12 7.31
C PRO A 56 -4.10 1.24 6.04
N ILE A 57 -4.61 0.10 5.56
CA ILE A 57 -5.54 0.10 4.44
C ILE A 57 -6.84 0.77 4.89
N SER A 58 -7.33 1.70 4.08
CA SER A 58 -8.59 2.42 4.33
C SER A 58 -9.22 2.80 3.00
N ASP A 59 -10.48 3.18 3.04
CA ASP A 59 -11.19 3.67 1.86
C ASP A 59 -10.45 4.85 1.24
N ALA A 60 -10.05 5.82 2.05
CA ALA A 60 -9.33 6.99 1.58
C ALA A 60 -7.98 6.64 0.96
N ALA A 61 -7.22 5.73 1.59
CA ALA A 61 -5.92 5.32 1.07
C ALA A 61 -6.06 4.58 -0.27
N LEU A 62 -7.08 3.74 -0.41
CA LEU A 62 -7.33 3.02 -1.65
C LEU A 62 -7.76 3.97 -2.77
N LYS A 63 -8.57 4.97 -2.46
CA LYS A 63 -8.95 6.00 -3.43
C LYS A 63 -7.74 6.82 -3.88
N ASN A 64 -6.82 7.13 -2.98
CA ASN A 64 -5.59 7.82 -3.33
C ASN A 64 -4.70 7.00 -4.28
N LEU A 65 -4.81 5.68 -4.24
CA LEU A 65 -4.14 4.79 -5.18
C LEU A 65 -4.95 4.56 -6.45
N ASN A 66 -6.01 5.32 -6.65
CA ASN A 66 -6.90 5.25 -7.82
C ASN A 66 -7.64 3.93 -7.95
N PHE A 67 -7.97 3.29 -6.83
CA PHE A 67 -8.94 2.19 -6.84
C PHE A 67 -10.34 2.77 -7.01
N VAL A 68 -11.16 2.07 -7.79
CA VAL A 68 -12.56 2.40 -7.98
C VAL A 68 -13.39 1.54 -7.04
N ARG A 69 -14.21 2.17 -6.21
CA ARG A 69 -15.08 1.50 -5.26
C ARG A 69 -16.42 1.18 -5.88
N GLU A 70 -16.93 -0.01 -5.61
CA GLU A 70 -18.27 -0.44 -5.99
C GLU A 70 -18.93 -1.12 -4.80
N ASP A 71 -20.07 -0.57 -4.36
CA ASP A 71 -20.87 -1.16 -3.28
C ASP A 71 -21.76 -2.25 -3.88
N MET A 72 -21.62 -3.47 -3.36
CA MET A 72 -22.35 -4.62 -3.88
C MET A 72 -23.71 -4.77 -3.17
N PRO A 73 -24.71 -5.36 -3.84
CA PRO A 73 -26.04 -5.52 -3.26
C PRO A 73 -26.10 -6.31 -1.96
N ASP A 74 -25.13 -7.22 -1.75
CA ASP A 74 -25.07 -8.06 -0.54
C ASP A 74 -24.38 -7.37 0.64
N GLY A 75 -23.98 -6.10 0.49
CA GLY A 75 -23.30 -5.35 1.53
C GLY A 75 -21.78 -5.42 1.49
N THR A 76 -21.20 -6.27 0.65
CA THR A 76 -19.76 -6.30 0.44
C THR A 76 -19.32 -5.08 -0.36
N VAL A 77 -18.02 -4.73 -0.29
CA VAL A 77 -17.48 -3.61 -1.03
C VAL A 77 -16.33 -4.11 -1.89
N LYS A 78 -16.36 -3.75 -3.18
CA LYS A 78 -15.36 -4.11 -4.14
C LYS A 78 -14.50 -2.91 -4.49
N TYR A 79 -13.20 -3.13 -4.52
CA TYR A 79 -12.23 -2.13 -4.98
C TYR A 79 -11.49 -2.71 -6.17
N ARG A 80 -11.40 -1.96 -7.25
CA ARG A 80 -10.69 -2.44 -8.45
C ARG A 80 -9.78 -1.38 -9.02
N LYS A 81 -8.70 -1.86 -9.63
CA LYS A 81 -7.78 -1.04 -10.42
C LYS A 81 -7.37 -1.90 -11.62
N GLY A 82 -7.88 -1.56 -12.80
CA GLY A 82 -7.72 -2.44 -13.96
C GLY A 82 -8.34 -3.81 -13.71
N SER A 83 -7.57 -4.86 -13.95
CA SER A 83 -8.01 -6.23 -13.72
C SER A 83 -7.76 -6.73 -12.29
N PHE A 84 -7.12 -5.93 -11.45
CA PHE A 84 -6.89 -6.25 -10.05
C PHE A 84 -8.10 -5.84 -9.23
N ARG A 85 -8.65 -6.77 -8.45
CA ARG A 85 -9.89 -6.56 -7.69
C ARG A 85 -9.74 -7.08 -6.28
N MET A 86 -10.34 -6.37 -5.33
CA MET A 86 -10.39 -6.77 -3.92
C MET A 86 -11.82 -6.70 -3.44
N LEU A 87 -12.20 -7.63 -2.57
CA LEU A 87 -13.53 -7.66 -1.95
C LEU A 87 -13.38 -7.62 -0.45
N THR A 88 -14.10 -6.71 0.21
CA THR A 88 -14.16 -6.58 1.66
C THR A 88 -15.53 -7.02 2.17
N PRO A 89 -15.65 -7.47 3.45
CA PRO A 89 -16.93 -7.93 3.98
C PRO A 89 -18.02 -6.86 4.04
N LYS A 90 -17.63 -5.62 4.35
CA LYS A 90 -18.54 -4.50 4.46
C LYS A 90 -17.77 -3.19 4.45
N GLN A 91 -18.48 -2.08 4.43
CA GLN A 91 -17.89 -0.74 4.45
C GLN A 91 -16.96 -0.58 5.67
N ASP A 92 -15.77 -0.05 5.41
CA ASP A 92 -14.74 0.27 6.42
C ASP A 92 -14.25 -0.94 7.22
N ASP A 93 -14.46 -2.15 6.71
CA ASP A 93 -13.96 -3.38 7.34
C ASP A 93 -12.95 -4.05 6.41
N PHE A 94 -11.66 -3.89 6.73
CA PHE A 94 -10.57 -4.47 5.96
C PHE A 94 -9.92 -5.66 6.68
N SER A 95 -10.67 -6.30 7.57
CA SER A 95 -10.19 -7.47 8.33
C SER A 95 -10.08 -8.73 7.48
N HIS A 96 -10.80 -8.77 6.36
CA HIS A 96 -10.79 -9.88 5.43
C HIS A 96 -10.77 -9.32 4.02
N LEU A 97 -9.77 -9.73 3.23
CA LEU A 97 -9.63 -9.29 1.83
C LEU A 97 -9.52 -10.52 0.94
N ASP A 98 -10.37 -10.59 -0.08
CA ASP A 98 -10.20 -11.55 -1.16
C ASP A 98 -9.71 -10.78 -2.38
N ILE A 99 -8.67 -11.30 -3.03
CA ILE A 99 -8.00 -10.62 -4.13
C ILE A 99 -8.05 -11.47 -5.37
N TRP A 100 -8.36 -10.83 -6.50
CA TRP A 100 -8.34 -11.46 -7.83
C TRP A 100 -7.52 -10.64 -8.80
N TYR A 101 -6.74 -11.34 -9.61
CA TYR A 101 -6.10 -10.75 -10.77
C TYR A 101 -6.19 -11.79 -11.91
N ARG A 102 -7.00 -11.48 -12.93
CA ARG A 102 -7.31 -12.47 -14.00
C ARG A 102 -7.92 -13.72 -13.37
N ASP A 103 -7.31 -14.89 -13.60
CA ASP A 103 -7.77 -16.16 -13.04
C ASP A 103 -7.15 -16.51 -11.70
N ASP A 104 -6.25 -15.67 -11.20
CA ASP A 104 -5.54 -15.91 -9.95
C ASP A 104 -6.30 -15.27 -8.78
N LYS A 105 -6.65 -16.12 -7.80
CA LYS A 105 -7.39 -15.69 -6.60
C LYS A 105 -6.58 -15.97 -5.35
N ARG A 106 -6.54 -14.98 -4.47
CA ARG A 106 -5.93 -15.10 -3.14
C ARG A 106 -7.01 -14.84 -2.11
N ILE A 107 -7.30 -15.85 -1.28
CA ILE A 107 -8.31 -15.74 -0.23
C ILE A 107 -7.65 -15.25 1.05
N ASN A 108 -8.06 -14.07 1.48
CA ASN A 108 -7.64 -13.44 2.73
C ASN A 108 -6.11 -13.52 2.98
N PRO A 109 -5.28 -13.03 2.04
CA PRO A 109 -3.85 -12.97 2.30
C PRO A 109 -3.58 -12.03 3.47
N ASP A 110 -2.43 -12.21 4.13
CA ASP A 110 -2.07 -11.42 5.31
C ASP A 110 -1.58 -10.03 4.91
N ILE A 111 -2.53 -9.18 4.52
CA ILE A 111 -2.28 -7.82 4.06
C ILE A 111 -3.12 -6.85 4.90
N HIS A 112 -2.44 -5.97 5.64
CA HIS A 112 -3.09 -5.00 6.52
C HIS A 112 -2.67 -3.55 6.22
N TYR A 113 -1.58 -3.38 5.48
CA TYR A 113 -0.97 -2.06 5.25
C TYR A 113 -0.77 -1.81 3.76
N ILE A 114 -0.73 -0.54 3.40
CA ILE A 114 -0.62 -0.12 1.99
C ILE A 114 0.64 -0.67 1.33
N HIS A 115 1.81 -0.61 1.97
CA HIS A 115 3.03 -1.14 1.36
C HIS A 115 2.96 -2.65 1.13
N GLN A 116 2.28 -3.40 2.01
CA GLN A 116 2.05 -4.82 1.81
C GLN A 116 1.15 -5.06 0.59
N LEU A 117 0.11 -4.25 0.43
CA LEU A 117 -0.75 -4.31 -0.74
C LEU A 117 0.03 -3.98 -2.02
N GLN A 118 0.88 -2.95 -2.00
CA GLN A 118 1.71 -2.59 -3.13
C GLN A 118 2.61 -3.74 -3.56
N ASN A 119 3.24 -4.40 -2.60
CA ASN A 119 4.13 -5.53 -2.88
C ASN A 119 3.37 -6.76 -3.40
N HIS A 120 2.19 -7.01 -2.86
CA HIS A 120 1.33 -8.10 -3.34
C HIS A 120 0.82 -7.81 -4.76
N TYR A 121 0.40 -6.59 -5.03
CA TYR A 121 -0.01 -6.15 -6.36
C TYR A 121 1.10 -6.39 -7.37
N TYR A 122 2.34 -6.02 -7.03
CA TYR A 122 3.49 -6.25 -7.90
C TYR A 122 3.74 -7.73 -8.15
N GLN A 123 3.62 -8.57 -7.12
CA GLN A 123 3.80 -10.02 -7.27
C GLN A 123 2.81 -10.62 -8.27
N MET A 124 1.58 -10.13 -8.27
CA MET A 124 0.53 -10.67 -9.15
C MET A 124 0.56 -10.05 -10.54
N THR A 125 0.79 -8.75 -10.65
CA THR A 125 0.64 -8.01 -11.92
C THR A 125 1.96 -7.72 -12.61
N LYS A 126 3.08 -7.74 -11.88
CA LYS A 126 4.42 -7.29 -12.32
C LYS A 126 4.46 -5.79 -12.64
N VAL A 127 3.51 -5.04 -12.11
CA VAL A 127 3.42 -3.58 -12.25
C VAL A 127 3.40 -2.97 -10.85
N HIS A 128 4.11 -1.87 -10.66
CA HIS A 128 4.08 -1.17 -9.37
C HIS A 128 2.73 -0.50 -9.16
N LEU A 129 2.17 -0.69 -7.97
CA LEU A 129 0.95 0.00 -7.58
C LEU A 129 1.33 1.41 -7.12
N THR A 130 0.89 2.40 -7.87
CA THR A 130 1.15 3.81 -7.61
C THR A 130 -0.16 4.58 -7.52
N ASP A 131 -0.06 5.88 -7.29
CA ASP A 131 -1.22 6.78 -7.30
C ASP A 131 -1.64 7.19 -8.70
N GLU A 132 -1.00 6.66 -9.75
CA GLU A 132 -1.39 6.95 -11.13
C GLU A 132 -2.57 6.09 -11.57
N PRO A 133 -3.50 6.65 -12.37
CA PRO A 133 -4.62 5.87 -12.88
C PRO A 133 -4.14 4.83 -13.89
N VAL A 134 -4.94 3.76 -14.05
CA VAL A 134 -4.70 2.75 -15.08
C VAL A 134 -5.08 3.33 -16.43
N VAL A 135 -4.19 3.18 -17.39
CA VAL A 135 -4.39 3.67 -18.76
C VAL A 135 -4.99 2.57 -19.63
#